data_c680652913cee0a3e5cde4f820bdb403
#
_entry.id   c680652913cee0a3e5cde4f820bdb403
#
_cell.length_a   1.000
_cell.length_b   1.000
_cell.length_c   1.000
_cell.angle_alpha   90.00
_cell.angle_beta   90.00
_cell.angle_gamma   90.00
#
_symmetry.space_group_name_H-M   'P 1'
#
loop_
_entity.id
_entity.type
_entity.pdbx_description
1 polymer ?
#
loop_
_entity_poly.entity_id
_entity_poly.type
_entity_poly.pdbx_seq_one_letter_code
_entity_poly.pdbx_strand_id
1 'polypeptide(L)'
;AGAGGAPGHGYFQQPAPQGLPIGTGGTGGGGGAGGAGGDGGQGDIGFDGGRGGDGGPGGGGGAGGDGSGTFNAQANNGGDGGAGGVGGAGGTGGTGGVGADGGRGGDSGRGGDGGNAGHGGAAQFSGRGAYGGEGGSGGAGGNAGGAGTGGTAGSGGAGGFGGNGADGGNGGNGGNGGFGGINGTFGTNGAGGTGGLGTLLGGHNGNIGLNGATGGIGSTTLTNATVPLQLVNTTEPVVFISLNGGQMVPVLLDTGSTGLVMDSQFLTQNFGPVIGTGTAGYAGGLTYNYNTYSTTVDFGNGLLTLPTSVNVVTSSSPGTLGNFLSRSGAVGVLGIGPNNGFPGTSSIVTAMPGLLNNGVLIDESAGILQFGPNTLTGGITISGAPISTVAVQIDNGPLQQAPVMFDSGGINGTIPSALASLPSGGFVPAGTTISVYTSDGQTLLYSYTTTATNTPFVTSGGVMNTGHVPFAQQPIYVSYSPTAIGTTTFN
;
A
#
# COMPACT_ATOMS: atom_id res chain seq x y z
N ALA A 1 14.81 -22.38 -4.48
CA ALA A 1 13.41 -21.98 -4.35
C ALA A 1 12.56 -23.20 -3.99
N GLY A 2 11.79 -23.13 -2.92
CA GLY A 2 10.83 -24.18 -2.57
C GLY A 2 9.56 -24.00 -3.40
N ALA A 3 8.97 -25.11 -3.87
CA ALA A 3 7.64 -25.06 -4.48
C ALA A 3 6.60 -24.71 -3.38
N GLY A 4 5.55 -23.96 -3.75
CA GLY A 4 4.42 -23.72 -2.87
C GLY A 4 3.80 -25.04 -2.39
N GLY A 5 3.24 -25.03 -1.17
CA GLY A 5 2.56 -26.21 -0.61
C GLY A 5 1.39 -26.66 -1.49
N ALA A 6 1.12 -27.96 -1.51
CA ALA A 6 -0.05 -28.47 -2.21
C ALA A 6 -1.34 -27.85 -1.63
N PRO A 7 -2.37 -27.59 -2.46
CA PRO A 7 -3.66 -27.11 -1.98
C PRO A 7 -4.24 -28.12 -0.98
N GLY A 8 -4.80 -27.59 0.12
CA GLY A 8 -5.55 -28.42 1.04
C GLY A 8 -6.79 -28.96 0.33
N HIS A 9 -6.92 -30.28 0.18
CA HIS A 9 -8.16 -30.85 -0.31
C HIS A 9 -9.25 -30.58 0.70
N GLY A 10 -10.38 -30.00 0.26
CA GLY A 10 -11.59 -29.96 1.04
C GLY A 10 -11.96 -31.39 1.46
N TYR A 11 -12.09 -31.65 2.76
CA TYR A 11 -12.41 -32.98 3.28
C TYR A 11 -13.79 -33.38 2.78
N PHE A 12 -13.88 -34.50 2.04
CA PHE A 12 -15.12 -35.21 1.86
C PHE A 12 -15.46 -35.90 3.20
N GLN A 13 -16.28 -35.28 3.99
CA GLN A 13 -16.99 -36.04 5.05
C GLN A 13 -18.23 -36.70 4.45
N GLN A 14 -18.48 -37.94 4.85
CA GLN A 14 -19.71 -38.66 4.55
C GLN A 14 -20.95 -37.80 4.81
N PRO A 15 -22.09 -38.03 4.15
CA PRO A 15 -23.23 -37.16 4.20
C PRO A 15 -23.62 -36.94 5.66
N ALA A 16 -23.39 -35.74 6.15
CA ALA A 16 -23.82 -35.30 7.47
C ALA A 16 -25.34 -35.14 7.51
N PRO A 17 -25.97 -35.33 8.67
CA PRO A 17 -27.37 -35.03 8.86
C PRO A 17 -27.66 -33.59 8.41
N GLN A 18 -28.80 -33.39 7.76
CA GLN A 18 -29.22 -32.12 7.17
C GLN A 18 -28.91 -30.91 8.08
N GLY A 19 -28.11 -29.97 7.62
CA GLY A 19 -27.98 -28.66 8.24
C GLY A 19 -26.58 -28.20 8.69
N LEU A 20 -25.50 -28.95 8.46
CA LEU A 20 -24.15 -28.50 8.80
C LEU A 20 -23.38 -28.04 7.54
N PRO A 21 -22.65 -26.91 7.59
CA PRO A 21 -21.84 -26.46 6.45
C PRO A 21 -20.68 -27.45 6.20
N ILE A 22 -20.65 -28.01 4.99
CA ILE A 22 -19.57 -28.89 4.56
C ILE A 22 -18.47 -27.98 3.97
N GLY A 23 -17.29 -28.07 4.51
CA GLY A 23 -16.11 -27.25 4.40
C GLY A 23 -15.88 -26.42 3.14
N THR A 24 -15.45 -25.18 3.35
CA THR A 24 -14.84 -24.32 2.31
C THR A 24 -13.56 -24.97 1.79
N GLY A 25 -13.17 -24.69 0.54
CA GLY A 25 -11.88 -25.12 -0.02
C GLY A 25 -10.72 -24.60 0.85
N GLY A 26 -9.67 -25.40 1.00
CA GLY A 26 -8.48 -24.99 1.73
C GLY A 26 -7.68 -23.94 0.96
N THR A 27 -7.09 -22.98 1.68
CA THR A 27 -6.17 -21.99 1.08
C THR A 27 -4.92 -22.65 0.56
N GLY A 28 -4.37 -22.15 -0.56
CA GLY A 28 -3.09 -22.58 -1.11
C GLY A 28 -1.92 -22.24 -0.18
N GLY A 29 -0.90 -23.09 -0.15
CA GLY A 29 0.32 -22.82 0.61
C GLY A 29 1.15 -21.71 -0.02
N GLY A 30 1.78 -20.85 0.78
CA GLY A 30 2.69 -19.82 0.31
C GLY A 30 3.94 -20.39 -0.36
N GLY A 31 4.51 -19.68 -1.33
CA GLY A 31 5.78 -20.01 -1.97
C GLY A 31 6.97 -19.83 -1.04
N GLY A 32 8.01 -20.65 -1.18
CA GLY A 32 9.26 -20.48 -0.43
C GLY A 32 10.10 -19.32 -0.96
N ALA A 33 10.83 -18.64 -0.09
CA ALA A 33 11.77 -17.59 -0.49
C ALA A 33 12.93 -18.13 -1.36
N GLY A 34 13.42 -17.33 -2.28
CA GLY A 34 14.63 -17.63 -3.05
C GLY A 34 15.89 -17.63 -2.17
N GLY A 35 16.88 -18.41 -2.53
CA GLY A 35 18.19 -18.40 -1.84
C GLY A 35 18.98 -17.14 -2.18
N ALA A 36 19.71 -16.60 -1.20
CA ALA A 36 20.60 -15.46 -1.43
C ALA A 36 21.81 -15.88 -2.30
N GLY A 37 22.32 -14.93 -3.09
CA GLY A 37 23.57 -15.08 -3.82
C GLY A 37 24.78 -15.04 -2.88
N GLY A 38 25.86 -15.70 -3.28
CA GLY A 38 27.12 -15.66 -2.53
C GLY A 38 27.89 -14.38 -2.78
N ASP A 39 28.68 -13.93 -1.81
CA ASP A 39 29.48 -12.71 -1.94
C ASP A 39 30.67 -12.91 -2.91
N GLY A 40 31.06 -11.85 -3.60
CA GLY A 40 32.19 -11.81 -4.49
C GLY A 40 33.52 -11.82 -3.72
N GLY A 41 34.53 -12.49 -4.26
CA GLY A 41 35.87 -12.54 -3.66
C GLY A 41 36.60 -11.19 -3.75
N GLN A 42 37.53 -10.96 -2.83
CA GLN A 42 38.40 -9.76 -2.83
C GLN A 42 39.39 -9.83 -4.01
N GLY A 43 39.62 -8.72 -4.69
CA GLY A 43 40.64 -8.60 -5.73
C GLY A 43 42.06 -8.48 -5.16
N ASP A 44 43.04 -8.99 -5.92
CA ASP A 44 44.46 -8.77 -5.63
C ASP A 44 44.90 -7.36 -6.06
N ILE A 45 46.18 -6.99 -5.74
CA ILE A 45 46.73 -5.66 -6.10
C ILE A 45 46.63 -5.43 -7.63
N GLY A 46 45.93 -4.37 -8.05
CA GLY A 46 45.69 -4.03 -9.45
C GLY A 46 44.60 -4.85 -10.14
N PHE A 47 43.86 -5.68 -9.43
CA PHE A 47 42.73 -6.46 -9.94
C PHE A 47 41.43 -6.07 -9.25
N ASP A 48 40.34 -6.04 -10.02
CA ASP A 48 39.00 -5.76 -9.52
C ASP A 48 38.53 -6.87 -8.57
N GLY A 49 37.63 -6.52 -7.66
CA GLY A 49 36.95 -7.47 -6.82
C GLY A 49 36.03 -8.39 -7.62
N GLY A 50 35.78 -9.61 -7.13
CA GLY A 50 34.87 -10.56 -7.76
C GLY A 50 33.43 -10.08 -7.74
N ARG A 51 32.64 -10.41 -8.79
CA ARG A 51 31.21 -10.13 -8.81
C ARG A 51 30.48 -10.99 -7.74
N GLY A 52 29.50 -10.41 -7.05
CA GLY A 52 28.59 -11.17 -6.18
C GLY A 52 27.74 -12.14 -7.00
N GLY A 53 27.34 -13.26 -6.41
CA GLY A 53 26.42 -14.23 -7.01
C GLY A 53 25.00 -13.71 -7.11
N ASP A 54 24.26 -14.14 -8.11
CA ASP A 54 22.84 -13.75 -8.27
C ASP A 54 21.95 -14.47 -7.25
N GLY A 55 20.90 -13.80 -6.79
CA GLY A 55 19.88 -14.39 -5.94
C GLY A 55 18.98 -15.38 -6.68
N GLY A 56 18.48 -16.38 -5.99
CA GLY A 56 17.54 -17.36 -6.55
C GLY A 56 16.11 -16.80 -6.66
N PRO A 57 15.29 -17.29 -7.60
CA PRO A 57 13.90 -16.89 -7.71
C PRO A 57 13.07 -17.37 -6.51
N GLY A 58 12.03 -16.64 -6.16
CA GLY A 58 11.01 -17.08 -5.21
C GLY A 58 10.17 -18.23 -5.76
N GLY A 59 9.63 -19.07 -4.88
CA GLY A 59 8.69 -20.13 -5.24
C GLY A 59 7.29 -19.59 -5.54
N GLY A 60 6.57 -20.19 -6.47
CA GLY A 60 5.18 -19.85 -6.73
C GLY A 60 4.26 -20.21 -5.57
N GLY A 61 3.16 -19.50 -5.41
CA GLY A 61 2.11 -19.84 -4.45
C GLY A 61 1.33 -21.08 -4.88
N GLY A 62 0.80 -21.86 -3.93
CA GLY A 62 -0.07 -22.99 -4.20
C GLY A 62 -1.46 -22.54 -4.63
N ALA A 63 -2.14 -23.31 -5.48
CA ALA A 63 -3.52 -23.03 -5.84
C ALA A 63 -4.46 -23.25 -4.64
N GLY A 64 -5.55 -22.50 -4.58
CA GLY A 64 -6.64 -22.74 -3.64
C GLY A 64 -7.42 -24.02 -3.96
N GLY A 65 -8.01 -24.66 -2.96
CA GLY A 65 -8.87 -25.81 -3.14
C GLY A 65 -10.30 -25.42 -3.56
N ASP A 66 -10.94 -26.27 -4.36
CA ASP A 66 -12.31 -26.01 -4.79
C ASP A 66 -13.31 -26.16 -3.64
N GLY A 67 -14.37 -25.33 -3.68
CA GLY A 67 -15.50 -25.45 -2.77
C GLY A 67 -16.41 -26.63 -3.11
N SER A 68 -17.14 -27.17 -2.15
CA SER A 68 -18.10 -28.26 -2.37
C SER A 68 -19.54 -27.77 -2.50
N GLY A 69 -20.30 -28.36 -3.43
CA GLY A 69 -21.75 -28.14 -3.53
C GLY A 69 -22.52 -28.98 -2.51
N THR A 70 -23.65 -28.45 -2.00
CA THR A 70 -24.54 -29.17 -1.10
C THR A 70 -25.93 -29.36 -1.71
N PHE A 71 -26.57 -30.51 -1.33
CA PHE A 71 -27.93 -30.83 -1.72
C PHE A 71 -28.87 -29.94 -0.90
N ASN A 72 -29.42 -28.90 -1.45
CA ASN A 72 -30.48 -28.07 -0.87
C ASN A 72 -30.14 -26.76 -0.16
N ALA A 73 -28.98 -26.16 -0.17
CA ALA A 73 -28.97 -24.78 0.35
C ALA A 73 -27.84 -23.91 -0.14
N GLN A 74 -26.69 -23.99 0.35
CA GLN A 74 -25.59 -23.07 0.02
C GLN A 74 -24.35 -23.87 -0.42
N ALA A 75 -23.84 -23.53 -1.54
CA ALA A 75 -22.54 -24.03 -1.98
C ALA A 75 -21.43 -23.37 -1.14
N ASN A 76 -20.34 -24.09 -0.89
CA ASN A 76 -19.20 -23.57 -0.14
C ASN A 76 -18.25 -22.81 -1.06
N ASN A 77 -17.64 -21.77 -0.53
CA ASN A 77 -16.65 -20.97 -1.27
C ASN A 77 -15.42 -21.79 -1.63
N GLY A 78 -14.79 -21.47 -2.74
CA GLY A 78 -13.43 -21.91 -3.06
C GLY A 78 -12.41 -21.31 -2.08
N GLY A 79 -11.28 -21.96 -1.94
CA GLY A 79 -10.15 -21.47 -1.16
C GLY A 79 -9.34 -20.44 -1.94
N ASP A 80 -8.72 -19.50 -1.24
CA ASP A 80 -7.84 -18.50 -1.82
C ASP A 80 -6.54 -19.11 -2.34
N GLY A 81 -5.93 -18.53 -3.35
CA GLY A 81 -4.59 -18.87 -3.81
C GLY A 81 -3.52 -18.47 -2.79
N GLY A 82 -2.45 -19.25 -2.69
CA GLY A 82 -1.31 -18.94 -1.84
C GLY A 82 -0.45 -17.82 -2.41
N ALA A 83 0.15 -16.98 -1.57
CA ALA A 83 1.06 -15.93 -1.99
C ALA A 83 2.36 -16.49 -2.61
N GLY A 84 2.93 -15.80 -3.58
CA GLY A 84 4.25 -16.10 -4.12
C GLY A 84 5.37 -15.83 -3.12
N GLY A 85 6.44 -16.58 -3.16
CA GLY A 85 7.63 -16.38 -2.33
C GLY A 85 8.48 -15.21 -2.83
N VAL A 86 9.14 -14.50 -1.90
CA VAL A 86 10.06 -13.40 -2.25
C VAL A 86 11.28 -13.92 -3.03
N GLY A 87 11.84 -13.10 -3.93
CA GLY A 87 13.09 -13.41 -4.61
C GLY A 87 14.28 -13.35 -3.64
N GLY A 88 15.32 -14.12 -3.91
CA GLY A 88 16.56 -14.09 -3.12
C GLY A 88 17.35 -12.81 -3.38
N ALA A 89 17.99 -12.26 -2.36
CA ALA A 89 18.90 -11.12 -2.50
C ALA A 89 20.14 -11.48 -3.33
N GLY A 90 20.67 -10.55 -4.10
CA GLY A 90 21.96 -10.69 -4.77
C GLY A 90 23.11 -10.66 -3.75
N GLY A 91 24.20 -11.35 -4.03
CA GLY A 91 25.42 -11.30 -3.21
C GLY A 91 26.17 -9.98 -3.39
N THR A 92 26.91 -9.55 -2.35
CA THR A 92 27.74 -8.34 -2.39
C THR A 92 28.94 -8.51 -3.32
N GLY A 93 29.31 -7.42 -4.03
CA GLY A 93 30.55 -7.43 -4.81
C GLY A 93 31.78 -7.45 -3.91
N GLY A 94 32.86 -8.15 -4.32
CA GLY A 94 34.11 -8.17 -3.61
C GLY A 94 34.82 -6.81 -3.66
N THR A 95 35.65 -6.49 -2.66
CA THR A 95 36.47 -5.29 -2.67
C THR A 95 37.60 -5.41 -3.69
N GLY A 96 37.89 -4.33 -4.43
CA GLY A 96 39.05 -4.27 -5.33
C GLY A 96 40.35 -4.30 -4.56
N GLY A 97 41.42 -4.80 -5.21
CA GLY A 97 42.78 -4.66 -4.71
C GLY A 97 43.23 -3.20 -4.74
N VAL A 98 44.41 -2.91 -4.21
CA VAL A 98 44.98 -1.54 -4.19
C VAL A 98 45.11 -1.04 -5.62
N GLY A 99 44.41 0.09 -5.95
CA GLY A 99 44.42 0.70 -7.26
C GLY A 99 43.43 0.11 -8.29
N ALA A 100 42.52 -0.74 -7.84
CA ALA A 100 41.48 -1.34 -8.66
C ALA A 100 40.09 -1.14 -8.04
N ASP A 101 39.04 -1.26 -8.86
CA ASP A 101 37.65 -1.08 -8.47
C ASP A 101 37.09 -2.32 -7.76
N GLY A 102 36.07 -2.11 -6.94
CA GLY A 102 35.31 -3.21 -6.33
C GLY A 102 34.47 -3.95 -7.33
N GLY A 103 34.15 -5.20 -7.02
CA GLY A 103 33.29 -6.05 -7.83
C GLY A 103 31.84 -5.54 -7.88
N ARG A 104 31.13 -5.86 -8.97
CA ARG A 104 29.71 -5.56 -9.10
C ARG A 104 28.88 -6.41 -8.13
N GLY A 105 27.87 -5.84 -7.51
CA GLY A 105 26.89 -6.60 -6.73
C GLY A 105 26.10 -7.59 -7.60
N GLY A 106 25.67 -8.71 -7.01
CA GLY A 106 24.83 -9.68 -7.68
C GLY A 106 23.43 -9.16 -7.96
N ASP A 107 22.81 -9.62 -9.04
CA ASP A 107 21.42 -9.32 -9.36
C ASP A 107 20.46 -10.15 -8.48
N SER A 108 19.31 -9.61 -8.15
CA SER A 108 18.35 -10.30 -7.27
C SER A 108 17.44 -11.26 -8.05
N GLY A 109 16.90 -12.24 -7.34
CA GLY A 109 15.89 -13.15 -7.87
C GLY A 109 14.52 -12.48 -8.03
N ARG A 110 13.74 -12.90 -9.02
CA ARG A 110 12.36 -12.51 -9.22
C ARG A 110 11.47 -13.07 -8.10
N GLY A 111 10.45 -12.32 -7.68
CA GLY A 111 9.41 -12.84 -6.78
C GLY A 111 8.61 -13.98 -7.46
N GLY A 112 8.12 -14.92 -6.66
CA GLY A 112 7.25 -15.99 -7.14
C GLY A 112 5.85 -15.48 -7.49
N ASP A 113 5.18 -16.12 -8.43
CA ASP A 113 3.80 -15.75 -8.79
C ASP A 113 2.82 -16.24 -7.73
N GLY A 114 1.73 -15.48 -7.50
CA GLY A 114 0.64 -15.88 -6.63
C GLY A 114 -0.13 -17.07 -7.21
N GLY A 115 -0.67 -17.94 -6.33
CA GLY A 115 -1.49 -19.07 -6.74
C GLY A 115 -2.89 -18.62 -7.19
N ASN A 116 -3.47 -19.36 -8.15
CA ASN A 116 -4.85 -19.14 -8.57
C ASN A 116 -5.83 -19.61 -7.48
N ALA A 117 -6.99 -18.99 -7.41
CA ALA A 117 -8.05 -19.36 -6.49
C ALA A 117 -8.78 -20.66 -6.91
N GLY A 118 -9.37 -21.34 -5.93
CA GLY A 118 -10.30 -22.46 -6.15
C GLY A 118 -11.69 -21.98 -6.52
N HIS A 119 -12.40 -22.78 -7.31
CA HIS A 119 -13.78 -22.50 -7.74
C HIS A 119 -14.78 -22.65 -6.57
N GLY A 120 -15.80 -21.82 -6.56
CA GLY A 120 -16.94 -22.00 -5.65
C GLY A 120 -17.75 -23.24 -6.00
N GLY A 121 -18.37 -23.87 -4.99
CA GLY A 121 -19.23 -25.03 -5.21
C GLY A 121 -20.47 -24.66 -6.04
N ALA A 122 -20.89 -25.56 -6.94
CA ALA A 122 -22.11 -25.39 -7.72
C ALA A 122 -23.36 -25.66 -6.87
N ALA A 123 -24.37 -24.79 -6.93
CA ALA A 123 -25.65 -25.05 -6.30
C ALA A 123 -26.41 -26.11 -7.10
N GLN A 124 -27.01 -27.06 -6.38
CA GLN A 124 -28.00 -27.98 -6.96
C GLN A 124 -29.41 -27.41 -6.71
N PHE A 125 -30.24 -27.39 -7.75
CA PHE A 125 -31.65 -26.94 -7.70
C PHE A 125 -31.88 -25.52 -7.15
N SER A 126 -32.08 -24.55 -7.96
CA SER A 126 -32.51 -23.16 -7.63
C SER A 126 -31.75 -22.42 -6.49
N GLY A 127 -30.73 -23.01 -5.88
CA GLY A 127 -29.85 -22.37 -4.90
C GLY A 127 -28.85 -21.43 -5.59
N ARG A 128 -28.25 -20.50 -4.83
CA ARG A 128 -27.14 -19.67 -5.32
C ARG A 128 -25.84 -20.48 -5.27
N GLY A 129 -25.09 -20.49 -6.36
CA GLY A 129 -23.72 -20.96 -6.36
C GLY A 129 -22.86 -20.16 -5.35
N ALA A 130 -21.86 -20.79 -4.77
CA ALA A 130 -20.92 -20.13 -3.88
C ALA A 130 -19.93 -19.28 -4.68
N TYR A 131 -19.36 -18.27 -4.02
CA TYR A 131 -18.27 -17.48 -4.60
C TYR A 131 -16.99 -18.33 -4.73
N GLY A 132 -16.25 -18.12 -5.79
CA GLY A 132 -14.88 -18.60 -5.88
C GLY A 132 -13.97 -17.87 -4.89
N GLY A 133 -12.82 -18.45 -4.61
CA GLY A 133 -11.80 -17.84 -3.78
C GLY A 133 -11.12 -16.65 -4.45
N GLU A 134 -10.35 -15.89 -3.69
CA GLU A 134 -9.52 -14.80 -4.19
C GLU A 134 -8.15 -15.30 -4.66
N GLY A 135 -7.58 -14.72 -5.71
CA GLY A 135 -6.25 -15.02 -6.19
C GLY A 135 -5.18 -14.63 -5.17
N GLY A 136 -4.13 -15.45 -5.05
CA GLY A 136 -2.99 -15.14 -4.19
C GLY A 136 -2.15 -14.00 -4.73
N SER A 137 -1.56 -13.19 -3.84
CA SER A 137 -0.67 -12.09 -4.23
C SER A 137 0.67 -12.60 -4.77
N GLY A 138 1.27 -11.90 -5.72
CA GLY A 138 2.62 -12.15 -6.19
C GLY A 138 3.66 -11.82 -5.12
N GLY A 139 4.76 -12.55 -5.09
CA GLY A 139 5.89 -12.29 -4.19
C GLY A 139 6.70 -11.08 -4.64
N ALA A 140 7.29 -10.35 -3.70
CA ALA A 140 8.21 -9.26 -4.01
C ALA A 140 9.50 -9.77 -4.70
N GLY A 141 10.08 -8.96 -5.56
CA GLY A 141 11.41 -9.18 -6.10
C GLY A 141 12.47 -9.04 -5.00
N GLY A 142 13.57 -9.77 -5.11
CA GLY A 142 14.68 -9.67 -4.17
C GLY A 142 15.46 -8.37 -4.32
N ASN A 143 16.21 -7.99 -3.30
CA ASN A 143 17.07 -6.80 -3.29
C ASN A 143 18.38 -7.04 -4.04
N ALA A 144 18.86 -6.04 -4.72
CA ALA A 144 20.16 -6.08 -5.37
C ALA A 144 21.29 -6.24 -4.35
N GLY A 145 22.35 -6.95 -4.73
CA GLY A 145 23.59 -6.95 -3.98
C GLY A 145 24.29 -5.61 -4.00
N GLY A 146 24.94 -5.23 -2.90
CA GLY A 146 25.76 -4.04 -2.78
C GLY A 146 27.02 -4.14 -3.69
N ALA A 147 27.54 -3.02 -4.13
CA ALA A 147 28.81 -2.95 -4.82
C ALA A 147 29.98 -3.10 -3.83
N GLY A 148 31.11 -3.64 -4.29
CA GLY A 148 32.39 -3.41 -3.65
C GLY A 148 32.83 -1.94 -3.85
N THR A 149 33.86 -1.49 -3.12
CA THR A 149 34.34 -0.12 -3.18
C THR A 149 34.74 0.25 -4.62
N GLY A 150 34.12 1.30 -5.18
CA GLY A 150 34.30 1.70 -6.58
C GLY A 150 33.49 0.90 -7.62
N GLY A 151 32.89 -0.22 -7.24
CA GLY A 151 32.04 -1.02 -8.12
C GLY A 151 30.62 -0.50 -8.28
N THR A 152 29.81 -1.18 -9.08
CA THR A 152 28.40 -0.85 -9.30
C THR A 152 27.50 -1.84 -8.56
N ALA A 153 26.36 -1.38 -8.07
CA ALA A 153 25.38 -2.28 -7.44
C ALA A 153 24.66 -3.16 -8.49
N GLY A 154 24.12 -4.27 -8.03
CA GLY A 154 23.29 -5.17 -8.82
C GLY A 154 21.91 -4.60 -9.14
N SER A 155 21.12 -5.33 -9.91
CA SER A 155 19.75 -4.97 -10.26
C SER A 155 18.76 -5.59 -9.29
N GLY A 156 17.68 -4.89 -8.96
CA GLY A 156 16.57 -5.41 -8.19
C GLY A 156 15.78 -6.44 -9.01
N GLY A 157 15.26 -7.47 -8.34
CA GLY A 157 14.42 -8.50 -8.96
C GLY A 157 13.01 -8.01 -9.29
N ALA A 158 12.41 -8.55 -10.34
CA ALA A 158 11.02 -8.25 -10.68
C ALA A 158 10.05 -8.84 -9.64
N GLY A 159 8.93 -8.17 -9.39
CA GLY A 159 7.83 -8.72 -8.61
C GLY A 159 7.12 -9.86 -9.35
N GLY A 160 6.53 -10.80 -8.62
CA GLY A 160 5.70 -11.86 -9.15
C GLY A 160 4.32 -11.38 -9.56
N PHE A 161 3.67 -12.10 -10.47
CA PHE A 161 2.28 -11.79 -10.86
C PHE A 161 1.30 -12.21 -9.78
N GLY A 162 0.15 -11.47 -9.68
CA GLY A 162 -0.97 -11.91 -8.86
C GLY A 162 -1.67 -13.11 -9.47
N GLY A 163 -2.19 -14.00 -8.63
CA GLY A 163 -3.03 -15.13 -9.05
C GLY A 163 -4.42 -14.68 -9.48
N ASN A 164 -5.09 -15.47 -10.32
CA ASN A 164 -6.45 -15.16 -10.78
C ASN A 164 -7.49 -15.54 -9.73
N GLY A 165 -8.53 -14.72 -9.58
CA GLY A 165 -9.73 -15.07 -8.82
C GLY A 165 -10.59 -16.06 -9.59
N ALA A 166 -11.46 -16.79 -8.92
CA ALA A 166 -12.41 -17.72 -9.50
C ALA A 166 -13.87 -17.33 -9.17
N ASP A 167 -14.80 -17.60 -10.08
CA ASP A 167 -16.25 -17.49 -9.92
C ASP A 167 -16.74 -16.23 -9.14
N GLY A 168 -16.33 -15.05 -9.56
CA GLY A 168 -16.65 -13.79 -8.88
C GLY A 168 -15.70 -13.42 -7.74
N GLY A 169 -14.67 -14.21 -7.46
CA GLY A 169 -13.57 -13.86 -6.55
C GLY A 169 -12.64 -12.81 -7.17
N ASN A 170 -12.05 -11.97 -6.33
CA ASN A 170 -11.09 -10.96 -6.78
C ASN A 170 -9.78 -11.58 -7.25
N GLY A 171 -9.13 -10.95 -8.22
CA GLY A 171 -7.75 -11.27 -8.59
C GLY A 171 -6.78 -10.89 -7.48
N GLY A 172 -5.68 -11.65 -7.32
CA GLY A 172 -4.60 -11.33 -6.39
C GLY A 172 -3.78 -10.14 -6.87
N ASN A 173 -3.20 -9.38 -5.95
CA ASN A 173 -2.32 -8.27 -6.28
C ASN A 173 -0.98 -8.74 -6.84
N GLY A 174 -0.36 -7.98 -7.72
CA GLY A 174 1.01 -8.20 -8.18
C GLY A 174 2.02 -7.96 -7.07
N GLY A 175 3.16 -8.62 -7.14
CA GLY A 175 4.29 -8.39 -6.23
C GLY A 175 5.08 -7.12 -6.59
N ASN A 176 5.66 -6.48 -5.60
CA ASN A 176 6.53 -5.33 -5.81
C ASN A 176 7.86 -5.74 -6.46
N GLY A 177 8.41 -4.87 -7.30
CA GLY A 177 9.79 -5.01 -7.77
C GLY A 177 10.80 -4.83 -6.63
N GLY A 178 11.93 -5.50 -6.72
CA GLY A 178 13.04 -5.31 -5.77
C GLY A 178 13.82 -4.03 -6.04
N PHE A 179 14.51 -3.48 -5.04
CA PHE A 179 15.37 -2.31 -5.22
C PHE A 179 16.64 -2.67 -6.00
N GLY A 180 17.04 -1.77 -6.89
CA GLY A 180 18.43 -1.66 -7.30
C GLY A 180 19.25 -1.11 -6.13
N GLY A 181 20.49 -1.54 -5.96
CA GLY A 181 21.43 -0.88 -5.05
C GLY A 181 21.79 0.53 -5.56
N ILE A 182 22.67 1.26 -4.87
CA ILE A 182 23.18 2.55 -5.34
C ILE A 182 23.72 2.37 -6.78
N ASN A 183 23.21 3.15 -7.71
CA ASN A 183 23.48 3.02 -9.15
C ASN A 183 23.02 1.70 -9.81
N GLY A 184 22.29 0.85 -9.10
CA GLY A 184 21.64 -0.33 -9.66
C GLY A 184 20.33 -0.01 -10.35
N THR A 185 19.80 -0.94 -11.15
CA THR A 185 18.50 -0.79 -11.79
C THR A 185 17.37 -1.28 -10.88
N PHE A 186 16.20 -0.70 -11.05
CA PHE A 186 15.00 -1.11 -10.31
C PHE A 186 14.46 -2.45 -10.81
N GLY A 187 13.86 -3.21 -9.90
CA GLY A 187 13.00 -4.32 -10.27
C GLY A 187 11.67 -3.82 -10.83
N THR A 188 11.13 -4.51 -11.80
CA THR A 188 9.80 -4.20 -12.37
C THR A 188 8.69 -4.71 -11.44
N ASN A 189 7.54 -4.07 -11.47
CA ASN A 189 6.36 -4.53 -10.76
C ASN A 189 5.78 -5.81 -11.38
N GLY A 190 5.11 -6.63 -10.57
CA GLY A 190 4.23 -7.69 -11.03
C GLY A 190 2.86 -7.14 -11.40
N ALA A 191 2.23 -7.70 -12.42
CA ALA A 191 0.84 -7.36 -12.76
C ALA A 191 -0.13 -8.01 -11.76
N GLY A 192 -1.26 -7.35 -11.50
CA GLY A 192 -2.36 -7.93 -10.75
C GLY A 192 -3.03 -9.07 -11.52
N GLY A 193 -3.58 -10.05 -10.82
CA GLY A 193 -4.35 -11.14 -11.39
C GLY A 193 -5.72 -10.68 -11.88
N THR A 194 -6.31 -11.43 -12.80
CA THR A 194 -7.68 -11.16 -13.27
C THR A 194 -8.71 -11.57 -12.22
N GLY A 195 -9.78 -10.79 -12.10
CA GLY A 195 -10.96 -11.20 -11.32
C GLY A 195 -11.70 -12.34 -12.01
N GLY A 196 -12.32 -13.22 -11.23
CA GLY A 196 -13.18 -14.28 -11.73
C GLY A 196 -14.45 -13.72 -12.36
N LEU A 197 -15.00 -14.43 -13.33
CA LEU A 197 -16.30 -14.08 -13.90
C LEU A 197 -17.41 -14.51 -12.94
N GLY A 198 -18.39 -13.63 -12.74
CA GLY A 198 -19.60 -13.99 -12.01
C GLY A 198 -20.33 -15.15 -12.69
N THR A 199 -20.90 -16.04 -11.89
CA THR A 199 -21.63 -17.20 -12.41
C THR A 199 -22.95 -16.79 -13.06
N LEU A 200 -23.48 -17.64 -13.95
CA LEU A 200 -24.77 -17.44 -14.65
C LEU A 200 -25.98 -17.19 -13.73
N LEU A 201 -25.85 -17.37 -12.42
CA LEU A 201 -26.90 -17.18 -11.42
C LEU A 201 -26.87 -15.81 -10.74
N GLY A 202 -26.26 -14.81 -11.36
CA GLY A 202 -26.27 -13.41 -10.89
C GLY A 202 -25.14 -13.05 -9.94
N GLY A 203 -24.04 -13.79 -9.96
CA GLY A 203 -22.80 -13.39 -9.29
C GLY A 203 -22.17 -12.18 -10.00
N HIS A 204 -21.58 -11.28 -9.22
CA HIS A 204 -20.78 -10.17 -9.76
C HIS A 204 -19.40 -10.68 -10.17
N ASN A 205 -18.82 -10.08 -11.23
CA ASN A 205 -17.42 -10.33 -11.57
C ASN A 205 -16.51 -9.86 -10.43
N GLY A 206 -15.45 -10.60 -10.18
CA GLY A 206 -14.39 -10.19 -9.27
C GLY A 206 -13.59 -9.00 -9.83
N ASN A 207 -12.99 -8.23 -8.96
CA ASN A 207 -12.12 -7.12 -9.34
C ASN A 207 -10.77 -7.64 -9.85
N ILE A 208 -10.14 -6.90 -10.76
CA ILE A 208 -8.75 -7.14 -11.16
C ILE A 208 -7.86 -6.77 -9.96
N GLY A 209 -6.86 -7.58 -9.65
CA GLY A 209 -5.86 -7.28 -8.64
C GLY A 209 -5.02 -6.07 -9.03
N LEU A 210 -4.51 -5.34 -8.01
CA LEU A 210 -3.64 -4.20 -8.23
C LEU A 210 -2.27 -4.65 -8.77
N ASN A 211 -1.65 -3.83 -9.60
CA ASN A 211 -0.26 -4.04 -9.96
C ASN A 211 0.62 -3.81 -8.73
N GLY A 212 1.70 -4.57 -8.62
CA GLY A 212 2.75 -4.29 -7.65
C GLY A 212 3.42 -2.95 -7.94
N ALA A 213 4.19 -2.45 -6.99
CA ALA A 213 4.98 -1.25 -7.16
C ALA A 213 6.31 -1.55 -7.87
N THR A 214 6.86 -0.61 -8.64
CA THR A 214 8.23 -0.71 -9.16
C THR A 214 9.24 -0.61 -8.03
N GLY A 215 10.37 -1.33 -8.15
CA GLY A 215 11.47 -1.23 -7.21
C GLY A 215 12.07 0.17 -7.15
N GLY A 216 12.75 0.49 -6.05
CA GLY A 216 13.47 1.75 -5.84
C GLY A 216 14.98 1.56 -5.69
N ILE A 217 15.72 2.63 -5.43
CA ILE A 217 17.14 2.60 -5.04
C ILE A 217 17.21 2.34 -3.54
N GLY A 218 17.93 1.30 -3.11
CA GLY A 218 18.14 0.97 -1.70
C GLY A 218 19.56 1.29 -1.24
N SER A 219 19.72 1.83 -0.02
CA SER A 219 21.00 1.96 0.68
C SER A 219 20.76 2.04 2.18
N THR A 220 21.64 1.43 2.99
CA THR A 220 21.60 1.50 4.46
C THR A 220 21.98 2.88 5.02
N THR A 221 22.47 3.79 4.19
CA THR A 221 22.88 5.15 4.57
C THR A 221 22.08 6.23 3.82
N LEU A 222 20.82 5.93 3.47
CA LEU A 222 19.99 6.84 2.69
C LEU A 222 19.65 8.10 3.48
N THR A 223 19.86 9.24 2.83
CA THR A 223 19.25 10.50 3.24
C THR A 223 17.81 10.61 2.76
N ASN A 224 17.48 9.97 1.63
CA ASN A 224 16.15 9.85 1.06
C ASN A 224 15.90 8.41 0.61
N ALA A 225 14.69 7.91 0.75
CA ALA A 225 14.25 6.62 0.24
C ALA A 225 12.92 6.74 -0.50
N THR A 226 12.87 6.27 -1.73
CA THR A 226 11.69 6.34 -2.57
C THR A 226 11.01 4.99 -2.66
N VAL A 227 9.71 4.96 -2.42
CA VAL A 227 8.86 3.80 -2.66
C VAL A 227 7.82 4.14 -3.73
N PRO A 228 7.43 3.17 -4.56
CA PRO A 228 6.40 3.38 -5.55
C PRO A 228 5.06 3.69 -4.92
N LEU A 229 4.34 4.62 -5.53
CA LEU A 229 2.99 5.01 -5.21
C LEU A 229 2.11 4.73 -6.42
N GLN A 230 1.03 4.00 -6.22
CA GLN A 230 0.09 3.67 -7.27
C GLN A 230 -1.21 4.45 -7.06
N LEU A 231 -1.65 5.18 -8.07
CA LEU A 231 -2.92 5.89 -8.02
C LEU A 231 -4.04 4.98 -8.54
N VAL A 232 -4.93 4.57 -7.65
CA VAL A 232 -6.09 3.72 -7.98
C VAL A 232 -7.30 4.62 -8.23
N ASN A 233 -8.10 4.29 -9.24
CA ASN A 233 -9.29 5.07 -9.62
C ASN A 233 -9.04 6.58 -9.76
N THR A 234 -7.82 6.97 -10.08
CA THR A 234 -7.36 8.36 -10.25
C THR A 234 -7.40 9.25 -9.00
N THR A 235 -7.81 8.73 -7.84
CA THR A 235 -8.01 9.52 -6.62
C THR A 235 -7.48 8.90 -5.35
N GLU A 236 -7.05 7.64 -5.40
CA GLU A 236 -6.66 6.89 -4.19
C GLU A 236 -5.21 6.43 -4.28
N PRO A 237 -4.29 7.15 -3.60
CA PRO A 237 -2.88 6.79 -3.58
C PRO A 237 -2.66 5.55 -2.69
N VAL A 238 -2.07 4.51 -3.28
CA VAL A 238 -1.81 3.23 -2.61
C VAL A 238 -0.33 2.93 -2.63
N VAL A 239 0.18 2.49 -1.49
CA VAL A 239 1.54 1.95 -1.33
C VAL A 239 1.47 0.54 -0.78
N PHE A 240 2.52 -0.25 -1.00
CA PHE A 240 2.58 -1.63 -0.51
C PHE A 240 3.49 -1.72 0.69
N ILE A 241 3.03 -2.42 1.72
CA ILE A 241 3.78 -2.64 2.96
C ILE A 241 3.64 -4.10 3.41
N SER A 242 4.58 -4.55 4.22
CA SER A 242 4.38 -5.75 5.04
C SER A 242 4.57 -5.46 6.52
N LEU A 243 3.92 -6.24 7.37
CA LEU A 243 4.06 -6.16 8.82
C LEU A 243 4.84 -7.37 9.33
N ASN A 244 5.86 -7.12 10.14
CA ASN A 244 6.66 -8.18 10.79
C ASN A 244 7.13 -9.29 9.82
N GLY A 245 7.57 -8.89 8.62
CA GLY A 245 8.03 -9.84 7.59
C GLY A 245 6.92 -10.67 6.93
N GLY A 246 5.67 -10.25 7.08
CA GLY A 246 4.53 -10.88 6.41
C GLY A 246 4.43 -10.57 4.93
N GLN A 247 3.29 -10.90 4.35
CA GLN A 247 2.97 -10.59 2.96
C GLN A 247 2.90 -9.08 2.72
N MET A 248 3.35 -8.63 1.55
CA MET A 248 3.13 -7.26 1.09
C MET A 248 1.65 -7.06 0.75
N VAL A 249 1.05 -6.03 1.34
CA VAL A 249 -0.37 -5.70 1.15
C VAL A 249 -0.54 -4.23 0.81
N PRO A 250 -1.56 -3.87 0.01
CA PRO A 250 -1.83 -2.48 -0.33
C PRO A 250 -2.47 -1.72 0.84
N VAL A 251 -2.00 -0.50 1.08
CA VAL A 251 -2.59 0.43 2.04
C VAL A 251 -2.82 1.79 1.39
N LEU A 252 -3.93 2.43 1.73
CA LEU A 252 -4.24 3.78 1.28
C LEU A 252 -3.31 4.79 1.98
N LEU A 253 -2.61 5.62 1.22
CA LEU A 253 -1.77 6.68 1.74
C LEU A 253 -2.63 7.90 2.11
N ASP A 254 -2.68 8.24 3.39
CA ASP A 254 -3.62 9.22 3.93
C ASP A 254 -2.90 10.27 4.79
N THR A 255 -2.80 11.49 4.28
CA THR A 255 -2.32 12.63 5.07
C THR A 255 -3.37 13.16 6.05
N GLY A 256 -4.65 12.84 5.85
CA GLY A 256 -5.75 13.23 6.72
C GLY A 256 -5.81 12.46 8.05
N SER A 257 -5.06 11.36 8.19
CA SER A 257 -4.98 10.58 9.43
C SER A 257 -3.55 10.33 9.90
N THR A 258 -3.39 9.79 11.10
CA THR A 258 -2.08 9.50 11.72
C THR A 258 -2.03 8.04 12.17
N GLY A 259 -0.99 7.31 11.77
CA GLY A 259 -0.76 5.93 12.16
C GLY A 259 -1.30 4.93 11.15
N LEU A 260 -0.89 3.69 11.31
CA LEU A 260 -1.29 2.60 10.43
C LEU A 260 -2.45 1.83 11.03
N VAL A 261 -3.53 1.72 10.28
CA VAL A 261 -4.74 0.94 10.63
C VAL A 261 -4.94 -0.16 9.60
N MET A 262 -5.01 -1.41 10.06
CA MET A 262 -5.07 -2.60 9.20
C MET A 262 -6.32 -3.42 9.47
N ASP A 263 -6.89 -4.00 8.42
CA ASP A 263 -7.93 -5.02 8.55
C ASP A 263 -7.31 -6.34 9.02
N SER A 264 -7.85 -6.92 10.09
CA SER A 264 -7.30 -8.14 10.71
C SER A 264 -7.31 -9.36 9.81
N GLN A 265 -8.26 -9.47 8.88
CA GLN A 265 -8.38 -10.65 8.00
C GLN A 265 -7.21 -10.82 7.02
N PHE A 266 -6.41 -9.79 6.80
CA PHE A 266 -5.23 -9.84 5.93
C PHE A 266 -3.91 -10.04 6.69
N LEU A 267 -3.98 -10.27 8.00
CA LEU A 267 -2.83 -10.37 8.88
C LEU A 267 -2.77 -11.75 9.53
N THR A 268 -1.82 -12.55 9.08
CA THR A 268 -1.63 -13.93 9.58
C THR A 268 -0.48 -14.06 10.58
N GLN A 269 0.31 -12.99 10.78
CA GLN A 269 1.50 -13.00 11.62
C GLN A 269 1.14 -12.82 13.10
N ASN A 270 2.01 -13.33 13.96
CA ASN A 270 1.95 -13.03 15.38
C ASN A 270 2.70 -11.72 15.63
N PHE A 271 1.98 -10.70 16.10
CA PHE A 271 2.56 -9.38 16.42
C PHE A 271 2.96 -9.23 17.89
N GLY A 272 2.93 -10.33 18.66
CA GLY A 272 3.19 -10.29 20.10
C GLY A 272 1.97 -9.82 20.91
N PRO A 273 2.20 -9.33 22.14
CA PRO A 273 1.10 -8.90 23.01
C PRO A 273 0.42 -7.62 22.50
N VAL A 274 -0.87 -7.50 22.80
CA VAL A 274 -1.61 -6.25 22.63
C VAL A 274 -1.04 -5.22 23.62
N ILE A 275 -0.63 -4.06 23.13
CA ILE A 275 -0.08 -2.96 23.94
C ILE A 275 -1.09 -1.83 24.17
N GLY A 276 -2.22 -1.86 23.48
CA GLY A 276 -3.30 -0.89 23.61
C GLY A 276 -4.57 -1.31 22.88
N THR A 277 -5.66 -0.66 23.18
CA THR A 277 -6.95 -0.84 22.51
C THR A 277 -7.64 0.51 22.36
N GLY A 278 -8.51 0.66 21.38
CA GLY A 278 -9.26 1.89 21.21
C GLY A 278 -10.41 1.77 20.22
N THR A 279 -11.12 2.88 20.06
CA THR A 279 -12.17 3.07 19.07
C THR A 279 -11.87 4.35 18.30
N ALA A 280 -12.02 4.31 16.99
CA ALA A 280 -11.85 5.46 16.11
C ALA A 280 -12.79 5.34 14.91
N GLY A 281 -12.74 6.31 13.99
CA GLY A 281 -13.56 6.29 12.79
C GLY A 281 -13.00 7.19 11.70
N TYR A 282 -13.50 7.00 10.48
CA TYR A 282 -13.19 7.82 9.33
C TYR A 282 -14.39 8.69 8.93
N ALA A 283 -14.13 9.81 8.31
CA ALA A 283 -15.15 10.78 7.88
C ALA A 283 -16.23 10.19 6.97
N GLY A 284 -15.95 9.10 6.27
CA GLY A 284 -16.93 8.35 5.47
C GLY A 284 -17.96 7.53 6.28
N GLY A 285 -17.97 7.67 7.61
CA GLY A 285 -18.97 7.06 8.51
C GLY A 285 -18.58 5.71 9.09
N LEU A 286 -17.40 5.17 8.79
CA LEU A 286 -16.91 3.95 9.42
C LEU A 286 -16.44 4.24 10.84
N THR A 287 -16.94 3.48 11.82
CA THR A 287 -16.40 3.41 13.19
C THR A 287 -15.80 2.02 13.41
N TYR A 288 -14.65 1.93 14.10
CA TYR A 288 -13.97 0.67 14.33
C TYR A 288 -13.33 0.60 15.71
N ASN A 289 -13.28 -0.61 16.27
CA ASN A 289 -12.49 -0.95 17.44
C ASN A 289 -11.20 -1.63 16.99
N TYR A 290 -10.11 -1.39 17.69
CA TYR A 290 -8.80 -1.94 17.32
C TYR A 290 -7.98 -2.37 18.54
N ASN A 291 -7.07 -3.29 18.29
CA ASN A 291 -5.94 -3.60 19.15
C ASN A 291 -4.68 -2.95 18.58
N THR A 292 -3.85 -2.39 19.43
CA THR A 292 -2.55 -1.82 19.05
C THR A 292 -1.44 -2.83 19.35
N TYR A 293 -0.54 -2.99 18.40
CA TYR A 293 0.66 -3.83 18.51
C TYR A 293 1.90 -2.99 18.23
N SER A 294 3.04 -3.40 18.80
CA SER A 294 4.36 -2.84 18.44
C SER A 294 5.03 -3.77 17.45
N THR A 295 5.20 -3.34 16.22
CA THR A 295 5.79 -4.15 15.14
C THR A 295 6.53 -3.28 14.13
N THR A 296 7.33 -3.91 13.28
CA THR A 296 8.00 -3.23 12.17
C THR A 296 7.10 -3.18 10.94
N VAL A 297 7.24 -2.11 10.17
CA VAL A 297 6.60 -1.91 8.87
C VAL A 297 7.69 -1.88 7.81
N ASP A 298 7.59 -2.77 6.84
CA ASP A 298 8.51 -2.89 5.72
C ASP A 298 7.83 -2.38 4.45
N PHE A 299 8.43 -1.38 3.81
CA PHE A 299 7.99 -0.84 2.52
C PHE A 299 8.63 -1.57 1.33
N GLY A 300 9.23 -2.69 1.61
CA GLY A 300 9.99 -3.45 0.64
C GLY A 300 11.47 -3.05 0.63
N ASN A 301 12.33 -4.04 0.28
CA ASN A 301 13.73 -3.80 -0.06
C ASN A 301 14.61 -3.34 1.11
N GLY A 302 14.25 -3.73 2.30
CA GLY A 302 14.98 -3.35 3.50
C GLY A 302 14.67 -1.93 3.99
N LEU A 303 13.69 -1.25 3.42
CA LEU A 303 13.17 0.01 3.96
C LEU A 303 12.21 -0.32 5.12
N LEU A 304 12.78 -0.54 6.26
CA LEU A 304 12.14 -1.04 7.46
C LEU A 304 12.08 0.04 8.53
N THR A 305 10.91 0.21 9.16
CA THR A 305 10.78 1.07 10.34
C THR A 305 11.42 0.44 11.57
N LEU A 306 11.74 1.24 12.55
CA LEU A 306 11.86 0.76 13.93
C LEU A 306 10.50 0.22 14.40
N PRO A 307 10.42 -0.64 15.42
CA PRO A 307 9.16 -1.07 15.99
C PRO A 307 8.27 0.13 16.33
N THR A 308 7.07 0.15 15.82
CA THR A 308 6.11 1.25 15.99
C THR A 308 4.69 0.72 16.22
N SER A 309 3.80 1.58 16.67
CA SER A 309 2.41 1.23 16.93
C SER A 309 1.63 1.02 15.64
N VAL A 310 1.00 -0.13 15.52
CA VAL A 310 0.09 -0.50 14.42
C VAL A 310 -1.26 -0.89 15.01
N ASN A 311 -2.33 -0.33 14.50
CA ASN A 311 -3.68 -0.63 14.94
C ASN A 311 -4.30 -1.69 14.03
N VAL A 312 -4.76 -2.78 14.61
CA VAL A 312 -5.41 -3.89 13.90
C VAL A 312 -6.89 -3.90 14.30
N VAL A 313 -7.76 -3.73 13.31
CA VAL A 313 -9.21 -3.64 13.50
C VAL A 313 -9.74 -4.99 13.98
N THR A 314 -10.48 -4.98 15.07
CA THR A 314 -11.14 -6.17 15.64
C THR A 314 -12.63 -6.22 15.32
N SER A 315 -13.27 -5.08 15.13
CA SER A 315 -14.64 -4.93 14.67
C SER A 315 -14.89 -3.55 14.10
N SER A 316 -15.84 -3.42 13.19
CA SER A 316 -16.22 -2.15 12.57
C SER A 316 -17.69 -2.10 12.19
N SER A 317 -18.22 -0.88 12.02
CA SER A 317 -19.62 -0.63 11.61
C SER A 317 -19.70 0.72 10.88
N PRO A 318 -20.49 0.83 9.79
CA PRO A 318 -21.12 -0.28 9.06
C PRO A 318 -20.10 -1.06 8.20
N GLY A 319 -20.22 -2.37 8.16
CA GLY A 319 -19.34 -3.23 7.36
C GLY A 319 -17.92 -3.35 7.92
N THR A 320 -16.99 -3.84 7.10
CA THR A 320 -15.57 -4.04 7.45
C THR A 320 -14.72 -2.87 6.97
N LEU A 321 -13.49 -2.75 7.47
CA LEU A 321 -12.51 -1.80 6.93
C LEU A 321 -12.24 -2.06 5.44
N GLY A 322 -12.12 -3.34 5.03
CA GLY A 322 -11.95 -3.71 3.63
C GLY A 322 -13.14 -3.30 2.75
N ASN A 323 -14.39 -3.38 3.25
CA ASN A 323 -15.56 -2.86 2.53
C ASN A 323 -15.49 -1.33 2.36
N PHE A 324 -15.06 -0.61 3.39
CA PHE A 324 -14.87 0.84 3.35
C PHE A 324 -13.80 1.24 2.33
N LEU A 325 -12.72 0.49 2.26
CA LEU A 325 -11.59 0.70 1.35
C LEU A 325 -11.75 0.01 -0.02
N SER A 326 -12.91 -0.60 -0.30
CA SER A 326 -13.12 -1.42 -1.52
C SER A 326 -12.80 -0.71 -2.82
N ARG A 327 -12.95 0.61 -2.85
CA ARG A 327 -12.67 1.43 -4.03
C ARG A 327 -11.16 1.48 -4.34
N SER A 328 -10.31 1.60 -3.33
CA SER A 328 -8.84 1.59 -3.48
C SER A 328 -8.25 0.18 -3.59
N GLY A 329 -9.01 -0.84 -3.22
CA GLY A 329 -8.49 -2.20 -3.06
C GLY A 329 -7.51 -2.35 -1.89
N ALA A 330 -7.36 -1.31 -1.06
CA ALA A 330 -6.49 -1.33 0.09
C ALA A 330 -7.09 -2.16 1.24
N VAL A 331 -6.22 -2.72 2.06
CA VAL A 331 -6.57 -3.51 3.25
C VAL A 331 -6.20 -2.80 4.55
N GLY A 332 -5.78 -1.57 4.44
CA GLY A 332 -5.44 -0.70 5.56
C GLY A 332 -5.29 0.75 5.13
N VAL A 333 -5.14 1.63 6.11
CA VAL A 333 -4.88 3.07 5.91
C VAL A 333 -3.54 3.40 6.53
N LEU A 334 -2.61 3.91 5.73
CA LEU A 334 -1.33 4.44 6.17
C LEU A 334 -1.48 5.95 6.43
N GLY A 335 -1.84 6.28 7.66
CA GLY A 335 -1.97 7.67 8.11
C GLY A 335 -0.59 8.29 8.32
N ILE A 336 -0.29 9.32 7.54
CA ILE A 336 1.00 10.02 7.57
C ILE A 336 0.88 11.50 7.95
N GLY A 337 -0.28 11.97 8.35
CA GLY A 337 -0.47 13.33 8.81
C GLY A 337 0.14 13.53 10.20
N PRO A 338 1.07 14.49 10.41
CA PRO A 338 1.70 14.68 11.71
C PRO A 338 0.81 15.35 12.75
N ASN A 339 -0.16 16.14 12.33
CA ASN A 339 -1.00 16.95 13.22
C ASN A 339 -2.44 17.06 12.69
N ASN A 340 -3.19 15.98 12.77
CA ASN A 340 -4.57 15.89 12.30
C ASN A 340 -5.62 15.80 13.44
N GLY A 341 -5.17 15.87 14.68
CA GLY A 341 -6.07 15.79 15.84
C GLY A 341 -6.46 14.36 16.25
N PHE A 342 -5.92 13.32 15.61
CA PHE A 342 -6.11 11.93 16.07
C PHE A 342 -5.17 11.63 17.24
N PRO A 343 -5.69 11.36 18.45
CA PRO A 343 -4.85 11.07 19.59
C PRO A 343 -4.32 9.64 19.56
N GLY A 344 -3.10 9.44 20.03
CA GLY A 344 -2.61 8.15 20.52
C GLY A 344 -1.90 7.24 19.53
N THR A 345 -1.75 7.60 18.26
CA THR A 345 -0.96 6.82 17.30
C THR A 345 0.24 7.61 16.80
N SER A 346 1.43 7.00 16.86
CA SER A 346 2.62 7.57 16.20
C SER A 346 2.52 7.38 14.69
N SER A 347 2.97 8.37 13.94
CA SER A 347 3.12 8.22 12.50
C SER A 347 4.20 7.18 12.19
N ILE A 348 3.95 6.36 11.18
CA ILE A 348 4.94 5.39 10.68
C ILE A 348 6.20 6.11 10.18
N VAL A 349 6.07 7.31 9.65
CA VAL A 349 7.22 8.11 9.20
C VAL A 349 8.19 8.43 10.34
N THR A 350 7.69 8.73 11.55
CA THR A 350 8.57 9.01 12.70
C THR A 350 9.39 7.80 13.15
N ALA A 351 8.97 6.59 12.77
CA ALA A 351 9.70 5.36 13.07
C ALA A 351 10.73 4.99 11.98
N MET A 352 10.82 5.77 10.91
CA MET A 352 11.86 5.58 9.89
C MET A 352 13.26 5.89 10.45
N PRO A 353 14.29 5.13 10.05
CA PRO A 353 15.65 5.33 10.55
C PRO A 353 16.31 6.60 9.99
N GLY A 354 17.13 7.25 10.80
CA GLY A 354 17.98 8.37 10.40
C GLY A 354 17.18 9.57 9.86
N LEU A 355 17.64 10.16 8.76
CA LEU A 355 16.97 11.32 8.15
C LEU A 355 15.66 10.98 7.44
N LEU A 356 15.37 9.70 7.23
CA LEU A 356 14.13 9.27 6.58
C LEU A 356 12.88 9.65 7.38
N ASN A 357 13.01 9.95 8.66
CA ASN A 357 11.92 10.39 9.53
C ASN A 357 11.58 11.89 9.43
N ASN A 358 12.27 12.66 8.60
CA ASN A 358 12.06 14.11 8.52
C ASN A 358 10.73 14.49 7.86
N GLY A 359 10.22 13.65 6.98
CA GLY A 359 8.97 13.88 6.26
C GLY A 359 8.80 12.99 5.06
N VAL A 360 7.81 13.29 4.27
CA VAL A 360 7.52 12.58 3.02
C VAL A 360 7.19 13.55 1.88
N LEU A 361 7.69 13.25 0.69
CA LEU A 361 7.26 13.85 -0.56
C LEU A 361 6.28 12.88 -1.24
N ILE A 362 5.11 13.38 -1.57
CA ILE A 362 4.08 12.68 -2.34
C ILE A 362 4.06 13.27 -3.74
N ASP A 363 4.42 12.49 -4.74
CA ASP A 363 4.34 12.88 -6.15
C ASP A 363 3.51 11.83 -6.89
N GLU A 364 2.21 12.10 -7.03
CA GLU A 364 1.28 11.21 -7.70
C GLU A 364 1.57 11.12 -9.20
N SER A 365 2.07 12.19 -9.80
CA SER A 365 2.39 12.23 -11.23
C SER A 365 3.60 11.37 -11.58
N ALA A 366 4.59 11.32 -10.72
CA ALA A 366 5.75 10.44 -10.86
C ALA A 366 5.51 9.03 -10.28
N GLY A 367 4.41 8.82 -9.55
CA GLY A 367 4.09 7.55 -8.90
C GLY A 367 5.06 7.19 -7.77
N ILE A 368 5.46 8.18 -6.96
CA ILE A 368 6.44 7.98 -5.88
C ILE A 368 5.97 8.56 -4.53
N LEU A 369 6.33 7.85 -3.47
CA LEU A 369 6.39 8.36 -2.10
C LEU A 369 7.87 8.36 -1.68
N GLN A 370 8.43 9.53 -1.33
CA GLN A 370 9.82 9.63 -0.90
C GLN A 370 9.89 10.02 0.57
N PHE A 371 10.57 9.21 1.37
CA PHE A 371 10.91 9.51 2.76
C PHE A 371 12.21 10.32 2.84
N GLY A 372 12.29 11.22 3.80
CA GLY A 372 13.51 11.99 4.07
C GLY A 372 13.30 13.50 4.05
N PRO A 373 14.38 14.29 4.01
CA PRO A 373 14.31 15.74 3.87
C PRO A 373 13.59 16.18 2.61
N ASN A 374 13.03 17.39 2.65
CA ASN A 374 12.39 18.00 1.48
C ASN A 374 13.38 18.15 0.31
N THR A 375 13.02 17.59 -0.84
CA THR A 375 13.80 17.67 -2.08
C THR A 375 13.20 18.64 -3.11
N LEU A 376 12.05 19.24 -2.82
CA LEU A 376 11.46 20.27 -3.68
C LEU A 376 12.33 21.53 -3.67
N THR A 377 12.59 22.09 -4.84
CA THR A 377 13.36 23.32 -4.99
C THR A 377 12.43 24.46 -5.39
N GLY A 378 12.45 25.55 -4.61
CA GLY A 378 11.61 26.72 -4.90
C GLY A 378 10.15 26.60 -4.47
N GLY A 379 9.79 25.52 -3.76
CA GLY A 379 8.41 25.29 -3.30
C GLY A 379 7.93 26.28 -2.24
N ILE A 380 6.61 26.43 -2.17
CA ILE A 380 5.94 27.31 -1.22
C ILE A 380 5.64 26.53 0.05
N THR A 381 6.26 26.91 1.16
CA THR A 381 6.07 26.25 2.45
C THR A 381 5.11 27.03 3.33
N ILE A 382 4.09 26.34 3.86
CA ILE A 382 3.15 26.86 4.84
C ILE A 382 3.27 26.12 6.18
N SER A 383 2.92 26.80 7.27
CA SER A 383 2.94 26.20 8.61
C SER A 383 1.74 25.30 8.82
N GLY A 384 1.99 24.14 9.42
CA GLY A 384 0.99 23.10 9.70
C GLY A 384 0.97 22.00 8.63
N ALA A 385 0.76 20.77 9.07
CA ALA A 385 0.56 19.60 8.23
C ALA A 385 -0.20 18.51 9.00
N PRO A 386 -1.25 17.94 8.45
CA PRO A 386 -1.92 18.29 7.20
C PRO A 386 -2.83 19.54 7.32
N ILE A 387 -3.08 20.05 8.53
CA ILE A 387 -3.99 21.18 8.76
C ILE A 387 -3.19 22.47 8.84
N SER A 388 -3.51 23.40 7.95
CA SER A 388 -2.92 24.74 7.89
C SER A 388 -4.00 25.81 7.84
N THR A 389 -3.73 26.98 8.39
CA THR A 389 -4.58 28.16 8.17
C THR A 389 -4.15 28.82 6.87
N VAL A 390 -5.05 28.94 5.93
CA VAL A 390 -4.83 29.47 4.58
C VAL A 390 -5.98 30.41 4.19
N ALA A 391 -5.82 31.13 3.08
CA ALA A 391 -6.89 31.94 2.51
C ALA A 391 -7.56 31.18 1.36
N VAL A 392 -8.88 31.08 1.39
CA VAL A 392 -9.70 30.39 0.38
C VAL A 392 -10.57 31.41 -0.34
N GLN A 393 -10.66 31.27 -1.65
CA GLN A 393 -11.51 32.07 -2.51
C GLN A 393 -12.45 31.15 -3.30
N ILE A 394 -13.73 31.48 -3.29
CA ILE A 394 -14.75 30.81 -4.10
C ILE A 394 -15.13 31.73 -5.25
N ASP A 395 -14.94 31.29 -6.47
CA ASP A 395 -15.10 32.08 -7.68
C ASP A 395 -14.32 33.42 -7.60
N ASN A 396 -15.03 34.53 -7.79
CA ASN A 396 -14.48 35.88 -7.65
C ASN A 396 -14.86 36.53 -6.29
N GLY A 397 -15.27 35.73 -5.32
CA GLY A 397 -15.62 36.21 -3.98
C GLY A 397 -14.40 36.70 -3.18
N PRO A 398 -14.62 37.18 -1.95
CA PRO A 398 -13.54 37.62 -1.09
C PRO A 398 -12.68 36.43 -0.61
N LEU A 399 -11.39 36.69 -0.37
CA LEU A 399 -10.52 35.78 0.34
C LEU A 399 -11.00 35.60 1.79
N GLN A 400 -11.13 34.37 2.24
CA GLN A 400 -11.58 34.02 3.58
C GLN A 400 -10.53 33.14 4.26
N GLN A 401 -10.13 33.51 5.47
CA GLN A 401 -9.23 32.69 6.29
C GLN A 401 -9.97 31.43 6.77
N ALA A 402 -9.39 30.27 6.57
CA ALA A 402 -9.94 29.00 7.00
C ALA A 402 -8.86 28.00 7.40
N PRO A 403 -9.13 27.12 8.38
CA PRO A 403 -8.34 25.91 8.57
C PRO A 403 -8.67 24.93 7.45
N VAL A 404 -7.64 24.46 6.76
CA VAL A 404 -7.73 23.54 5.63
C VAL A 404 -6.84 22.34 5.88
N MET A 405 -7.41 21.14 5.73
CA MET A 405 -6.72 19.86 5.77
C MET A 405 -6.39 19.42 4.33
N PHE A 406 -5.11 19.28 4.05
CA PHE A 406 -4.61 18.71 2.78
C PHE A 406 -4.59 17.18 2.91
N ASP A 407 -5.58 16.52 2.32
CA ASP A 407 -5.93 15.13 2.58
C ASP A 407 -5.78 14.26 1.32
N SER A 408 -4.66 13.53 1.22
CA SER A 408 -4.40 12.63 0.09
C SER A 408 -5.33 11.41 0.06
N GLY A 409 -5.86 10.99 1.22
CA GLY A 409 -6.78 9.85 1.32
C GLY A 409 -8.25 10.20 1.03
N GLY A 410 -8.56 11.50 0.93
CA GLY A 410 -9.90 11.97 0.61
C GLY A 410 -10.18 12.02 -0.89
N ILE A 411 -11.39 11.64 -1.32
CA ILE A 411 -11.76 11.66 -2.75
C ILE A 411 -12.09 13.09 -3.20
N ASN A 412 -13.22 13.62 -2.76
CA ASN A 412 -13.73 14.92 -3.21
C ASN A 412 -13.60 16.02 -2.15
N GLY A 413 -13.25 15.65 -0.94
CA GLY A 413 -13.15 16.56 0.19
C GLY A 413 -14.48 17.11 0.71
N THR A 414 -14.37 18.07 1.62
CA THR A 414 -15.52 18.78 2.23
C THR A 414 -15.22 20.27 2.39
N ILE A 415 -16.26 21.09 2.39
CA ILE A 415 -16.14 22.53 2.59
C ILE A 415 -17.22 23.02 3.57
N PRO A 416 -16.87 23.82 4.60
CA PRO A 416 -17.85 24.41 5.51
C PRO A 416 -18.85 25.33 4.78
N SER A 417 -20.13 25.27 5.16
CA SER A 417 -21.20 26.07 4.56
C SER A 417 -20.93 27.58 4.62
N ALA A 418 -20.32 28.04 5.70
CA ALA A 418 -19.95 29.45 5.86
C ALA A 418 -18.88 29.87 4.83
N LEU A 419 -17.90 28.99 4.54
CA LEU A 419 -16.84 29.24 3.57
C LEU A 419 -17.36 29.18 2.12
N ALA A 420 -18.21 28.20 1.85
CA ALA A 420 -18.82 28.02 0.53
C ALA A 420 -19.94 29.01 0.23
N SER A 421 -20.51 29.66 1.24
CA SER A 421 -21.74 30.46 1.16
C SER A 421 -22.93 29.65 0.60
N LEU A 422 -22.99 28.36 0.93
CA LEU A 422 -24.00 27.40 0.48
C LEU A 422 -24.63 26.68 1.69
N PRO A 423 -25.88 26.22 1.58
CA PRO A 423 -26.49 25.39 2.62
C PRO A 423 -25.75 24.05 2.75
N SER A 424 -25.61 23.54 3.99
CA SER A 424 -25.02 22.22 4.23
C SER A 424 -25.92 21.09 3.76
N GLY A 425 -25.33 19.92 3.48
CA GLY A 425 -26.03 18.70 3.08
C GLY A 425 -26.12 18.46 1.58
N GLY A 426 -25.42 19.28 0.78
CA GLY A 426 -25.28 19.10 -0.67
C GLY A 426 -23.85 19.20 -1.14
N PHE A 427 -23.64 19.14 -2.44
CA PHE A 427 -22.33 19.35 -3.07
C PHE A 427 -22.21 20.78 -3.60
N VAL A 428 -20.99 21.31 -3.66
CA VAL A 428 -20.73 22.56 -4.37
C VAL A 428 -21.11 22.41 -5.83
N PRO A 429 -21.85 23.37 -6.45
CA PRO A 429 -22.24 23.26 -7.84
C PRO A 429 -21.06 23.09 -8.80
N ALA A 430 -21.23 22.28 -9.84
CA ALA A 430 -20.24 22.16 -10.91
C ALA A 430 -20.01 23.50 -11.60
N GLY A 431 -18.78 23.82 -11.94
CA GLY A 431 -18.38 25.10 -12.52
C GLY A 431 -17.94 26.14 -11.51
N THR A 432 -18.00 25.85 -10.20
CA THR A 432 -17.47 26.73 -9.14
C THR A 432 -15.95 26.60 -9.09
N THR A 433 -15.22 27.69 -9.08
CA THR A 433 -13.76 27.71 -8.92
C THR A 433 -13.39 27.87 -7.44
N ILE A 434 -12.57 26.95 -6.93
CA ILE A 434 -12.03 27.00 -5.57
C ILE A 434 -10.52 27.24 -5.68
N SER A 435 -10.06 28.35 -5.10
CA SER A 435 -8.66 28.74 -5.09
C SER A 435 -8.17 28.85 -3.66
N VAL A 436 -7.01 28.28 -3.39
CA VAL A 436 -6.39 28.26 -2.05
C VAL A 436 -5.04 28.96 -2.13
N TYR A 437 -4.84 29.93 -1.24
CA TYR A 437 -3.66 30.79 -1.20
C TYR A 437 -2.96 30.63 0.16
N THR A 438 -1.72 31.11 0.25
CA THR A 438 -1.05 31.33 1.53
C THR A 438 -1.92 32.16 2.47
N SER A 439 -1.68 32.06 3.78
CA SER A 439 -2.53 32.75 4.78
C SER A 439 -2.59 34.26 4.60
N ASP A 440 -1.58 34.90 4.02
CA ASP A 440 -1.59 36.32 3.66
C ASP A 440 -2.37 36.64 2.37
N GLY A 441 -2.86 35.62 1.67
CA GLY A 441 -3.61 35.74 0.44
C GLY A 441 -2.79 36.15 -0.79
N GLN A 442 -1.43 36.16 -0.69
CA GLN A 442 -0.58 36.70 -1.75
C GLN A 442 -0.14 35.64 -2.77
N THR A 443 0.00 34.38 -2.34
CA THR A 443 0.53 33.33 -3.21
C THR A 443 -0.49 32.20 -3.38
N LEU A 444 -0.83 31.90 -4.62
CA LEU A 444 -1.71 30.79 -4.96
C LEU A 444 -0.99 29.48 -4.70
N LEU A 445 -1.59 28.58 -3.91
CA LEU A 445 -1.10 27.22 -3.67
C LEU A 445 -1.65 26.26 -4.73
N TYR A 446 -2.95 26.29 -4.96
CA TYR A 446 -3.63 25.55 -6.03
C TYR A 446 -5.01 26.14 -6.32
N SER A 447 -5.55 25.80 -7.48
CA SER A 447 -6.92 26.16 -7.88
C SER A 447 -7.52 25.08 -8.76
N TYR A 448 -8.81 24.87 -8.66
CA TYR A 448 -9.54 24.00 -9.56
C TYR A 448 -10.99 24.44 -9.72
N THR A 449 -11.60 24.00 -10.82
CA THR A 449 -13.02 24.19 -11.05
C THR A 449 -13.76 22.88 -10.81
N THR A 450 -14.79 22.90 -9.99
CA THR A 450 -15.60 21.73 -9.66
C THR A 450 -16.29 21.16 -10.88
N THR A 451 -16.46 19.83 -10.88
CA THR A 451 -17.20 19.11 -11.92
C THR A 451 -18.32 18.30 -11.26
N ALA A 452 -19.12 17.60 -12.04
CA ALA A 452 -20.16 16.72 -11.50
C ALA A 452 -19.60 15.54 -10.66
N THR A 453 -18.33 15.18 -10.89
CA THR A 453 -17.67 14.02 -10.24
C THR A 453 -16.50 14.42 -9.32
N ASN A 454 -16.10 15.69 -9.35
CA ASN A 454 -15.03 16.22 -8.50
C ASN A 454 -15.51 17.52 -7.87
N THR A 455 -16.23 17.40 -6.75
CA THR A 455 -16.81 18.54 -6.03
C THR A 455 -16.92 18.22 -4.55
N PRO A 456 -16.53 19.13 -3.63
CA PRO A 456 -16.60 18.89 -2.19
C PRO A 456 -18.04 18.89 -1.68
N PHE A 457 -18.28 18.08 -0.65
CA PHE A 457 -19.55 18.08 0.08
C PHE A 457 -19.59 19.25 1.07
N VAL A 458 -20.72 19.98 1.12
CA VAL A 458 -20.89 21.13 2.00
C VAL A 458 -21.30 20.66 3.40
N THR A 459 -20.43 20.87 4.37
CA THR A 459 -20.67 20.55 5.79
C THR A 459 -21.25 21.73 6.55
N SER A 460 -21.87 21.49 7.71
CA SER A 460 -22.40 22.56 8.57
C SER A 460 -21.30 23.43 9.21
N GLY A 461 -20.05 22.93 9.25
CA GLY A 461 -18.89 23.63 9.83
C GLY A 461 -17.68 22.69 9.88
N GLY A 462 -16.64 23.14 10.56
CA GLY A 462 -15.40 22.36 10.74
C GLY A 462 -14.26 22.82 9.83
N VAL A 463 -13.30 21.93 9.62
CA VAL A 463 -12.14 22.15 8.76
C VAL A 463 -12.54 21.84 7.31
N MET A 464 -12.11 22.67 6.36
CA MET A 464 -12.20 22.30 4.94
C MET A 464 -11.22 21.13 4.66
N ASN A 465 -11.71 20.08 4.03
CA ASN A 465 -10.90 18.98 3.57
C ASN A 465 -10.75 19.08 2.04
N THR A 466 -9.51 19.08 1.54
CA THR A 466 -9.25 19.28 0.11
C THR A 466 -9.56 18.05 -0.74
N GLY A 467 -9.62 16.87 -0.13
CA GLY A 467 -9.47 15.63 -0.88
C GLY A 467 -8.12 15.59 -1.59
N HIS A 468 -8.01 14.70 -2.57
CA HIS A 468 -6.77 14.46 -3.33
C HIS A 468 -6.38 15.60 -4.29
N VAL A 469 -7.26 16.58 -4.53
CA VAL A 469 -7.11 17.59 -5.60
C VAL A 469 -5.72 18.26 -5.65
N PRO A 470 -5.15 18.78 -4.56
CA PRO A 470 -3.84 19.42 -4.64
C PRO A 470 -2.71 18.43 -4.97
N PHE A 471 -2.82 17.16 -4.53
CA PHE A 471 -1.83 16.11 -4.80
C PHE A 471 -1.84 15.67 -6.27
N ALA A 472 -3.01 15.69 -6.90
CA ALA A 472 -3.14 15.41 -8.32
C ALA A 472 -2.54 16.50 -9.23
N GLN A 473 -2.34 17.72 -8.70
CA GLN A 473 -1.84 18.86 -9.48
C GLN A 473 -0.34 19.05 -9.37
N GLN A 474 0.26 18.70 -8.24
CA GLN A 474 1.67 18.97 -7.97
C GLN A 474 2.22 18.07 -6.84
N PRO A 475 3.53 17.83 -6.82
CA PRO A 475 4.19 17.22 -5.69
C PRO A 475 4.02 18.03 -4.41
N ILE A 476 3.73 17.34 -3.30
CA ILE A 476 3.56 17.98 -1.98
C ILE A 476 4.45 17.27 -0.96
N TYR A 477 5.24 18.07 -0.24
CA TYR A 477 6.05 17.56 0.86
C TYR A 477 5.41 17.87 2.21
N VAL A 478 5.28 16.84 3.05
CA VAL A 478 4.78 16.93 4.42
C VAL A 478 5.94 16.72 5.37
N SER A 479 6.34 17.73 6.14
CA SER A 479 7.43 17.62 7.09
C SER A 479 6.95 17.16 8.45
N TYR A 480 7.80 16.40 9.13
CA TYR A 480 7.65 16.01 10.53
C TYR A 480 8.53 16.91 11.38
N SER A 481 8.03 18.10 11.70
CA SER A 481 8.75 19.05 12.54
C SER A 481 8.85 18.53 13.98
N PRO A 482 9.99 18.77 14.66
CA PRO A 482 10.09 18.50 16.10
C PRO A 482 9.11 19.33 16.93
N THR A 483 8.47 20.34 16.37
CA THR A 483 7.46 21.17 17.04
C THR A 483 6.03 20.63 16.93
N ALA A 484 5.82 19.45 16.41
CA ALA A 484 4.55 18.73 16.30
C ALA A 484 3.47 19.30 15.36
N ILE A 485 3.64 20.49 14.81
CA ILE A 485 2.67 21.05 13.85
C ILE A 485 3.04 20.78 12.38
N GLY A 486 4.30 20.46 12.11
CA GLY A 486 4.78 20.20 10.76
C GLY A 486 4.69 21.40 9.82
N THR A 487 5.05 21.16 8.57
CA THR A 487 4.84 22.10 7.45
C THR A 487 4.39 21.34 6.21
N THR A 488 3.65 22.03 5.35
CA THR A 488 3.27 21.53 4.02
C THR A 488 3.97 22.38 2.98
N THR A 489 4.72 21.77 2.04
CA THR A 489 5.40 22.48 0.95
C THR A 489 4.79 22.04 -0.37
N PHE A 490 4.37 22.99 -1.16
CA PHE A 490 3.83 22.84 -2.51
C PHE A 490 4.94 23.14 -3.51
N ASN A 491 4.97 22.40 -4.63
CA ASN A 491 5.99 22.61 -5.67
C ASN A 491 5.71 23.85 -6.53
#